data_400b5f4d0efe85b804de9faab911f69d
#
_entry.id   400b5f4d0efe85b804de9faab911f69d
#
_cell.length_a   1.000
_cell.length_b   1.000
_cell.length_c   1.000
_cell.angle_alpha   90.00
_cell.angle_beta   90.00
_cell.angle_gamma   90.00
#
_symmetry.space_group_name_H-M   'P 1'
#
loop_
_entity.id
_entity.type
_entity.pdbx_description
1 polymer ?
#
loop_
_entity_poly.entity_id
_entity_poly.type
_entity_poly.pdbx_seq_one_letter_code
_entity_poly.pdbx_strand_id
1 'polypeptide(L)'
;EHMREGTSVIFNSNTINPGEAAEGVQLCPMDVENLAGKGANKLMQNTVAIAVACQLLGVGFSALEDVIRFQFSAKSEELAAENVRLAKSAYDYSASNFQTAAQQMPSGGKPLAVWRGNEAFAMAAAGAGVKFYCAYPMSPSTGILHWMAANARELGIMVRQVEDEIGVICMTVGAA
;
A
#
# COMPACT_ATOMS: atom_id res chain seq x y z
N GLU A 1 -2.43 1.49 -25.29
CA GLU A 1 -2.99 0.33 -26.03
C GLU A 1 -3.97 -0.51 -25.18
N HIS A 2 -4.03 -0.33 -23.85
CA HIS A 2 -4.89 -1.13 -22.95
C HIS A 2 -6.04 -0.36 -22.32
N MET A 3 -6.24 0.90 -22.69
CA MET A 3 -7.36 1.70 -22.18
C MET A 3 -8.66 1.29 -22.89
N ARG A 4 -9.71 1.11 -22.10
CA ARG A 4 -11.03 0.74 -22.55
C ARG A 4 -12.05 1.82 -22.16
N GLU A 5 -13.21 1.78 -22.75
CA GLU A 5 -14.35 2.60 -22.32
C GLU A 5 -14.56 2.48 -20.79
N GLY A 6 -14.76 3.59 -20.12
CA GLY A 6 -14.89 3.66 -18.66
C GLY A 6 -13.57 3.72 -17.88
N THR A 7 -12.41 3.70 -18.56
CA THR A 7 -11.10 3.89 -17.89
C THR A 7 -10.92 5.35 -17.48
N SER A 8 -10.50 5.59 -16.24
CA SER A 8 -10.05 6.91 -15.77
C SER A 8 -8.53 6.92 -15.63
N VAL A 9 -7.87 7.92 -16.22
CA VAL A 9 -6.42 8.09 -16.21
C VAL A 9 -6.05 9.28 -15.34
N ILE A 10 -5.47 9.03 -14.17
CA ILE A 10 -5.00 10.04 -13.23
C ILE A 10 -3.54 10.36 -13.56
N PHE A 11 -3.21 11.62 -13.75
CA PHE A 11 -1.84 12.03 -14.05
C PHE A 11 -1.54 13.43 -13.51
N ASN A 12 -0.25 13.69 -13.26
CA ASN A 12 0.23 15.01 -12.88
C ASN A 12 0.34 15.91 -14.11
N SER A 13 -0.55 16.88 -14.26
CA SER A 13 -0.59 17.79 -15.40
C SER A 13 0.60 18.77 -15.46
N ASN A 14 1.33 18.93 -14.36
CA ASN A 14 2.56 19.76 -14.35
C ASN A 14 3.73 19.08 -15.07
N THR A 15 3.69 17.75 -15.23
CA THR A 15 4.83 16.97 -15.76
C THR A 15 4.48 16.07 -16.93
N ILE A 16 3.21 15.72 -17.09
CA ILE A 16 2.73 14.77 -18.11
C ILE A 16 1.66 15.42 -18.97
N ASN A 17 1.82 15.31 -20.27
CA ASN A 17 0.76 15.57 -21.26
C ASN A 17 0.44 14.26 -21.97
N PRO A 18 -0.70 13.63 -21.67
CA PRO A 18 -1.05 12.32 -22.22
C PRO A 18 -1.52 12.38 -23.68
N GLY A 19 -1.67 13.59 -24.24
CA GLY A 19 -2.30 13.77 -25.55
C GLY A 19 -3.81 13.61 -25.51
N GLU A 20 -4.41 13.26 -26.65
CA GLU A 20 -5.85 13.04 -26.77
C GLU A 20 -6.24 11.69 -26.14
N ALA A 21 -7.33 11.71 -25.39
CA ALA A 21 -7.90 10.48 -24.83
C ALA A 21 -8.57 9.64 -25.93
N ALA A 22 -8.47 8.31 -25.80
CA ALA A 22 -9.33 7.44 -26.59
C ALA A 22 -10.80 7.63 -26.20
N GLU A 23 -11.71 7.30 -27.11
CA GLU A 23 -13.14 7.41 -26.88
C GLU A 23 -13.57 6.63 -25.61
N GLY A 24 -14.38 7.26 -24.77
CA GLY A 24 -14.84 6.68 -23.51
C GLY A 24 -13.81 6.64 -22.36
N VAL A 25 -12.62 7.24 -22.56
CA VAL A 25 -11.59 7.36 -21.51
C VAL A 25 -11.67 8.74 -20.85
N GLN A 26 -11.79 8.77 -19.53
CA GLN A 26 -11.76 10.01 -18.75
C GLN A 26 -10.32 10.38 -18.39
N LEU A 27 -9.86 11.55 -18.80
CA LEU A 27 -8.61 12.14 -18.32
C LEU A 27 -8.85 12.90 -17.01
N CYS A 28 -8.07 12.59 -15.98
CA CYS A 28 -8.14 13.20 -14.66
C CYS A 28 -6.81 13.95 -14.38
N PRO A 29 -6.62 15.15 -14.96
CA PRO A 29 -5.42 15.94 -14.72
C PRO A 29 -5.39 16.47 -13.30
N MET A 30 -4.26 16.27 -12.61
CA MET A 30 -4.01 16.78 -11.28
C MET A 30 -2.95 17.87 -11.34
N ASP A 31 -3.31 19.10 -11.03
CA ASP A 31 -2.36 20.18 -10.82
C ASP A 31 -1.79 20.06 -9.40
N VAL A 32 -0.76 19.23 -9.27
CA VAL A 32 -0.16 18.91 -7.97
C VAL A 32 0.48 20.15 -7.34
N GLU A 33 1.03 21.06 -8.14
CA GLU A 33 1.65 22.28 -7.62
C GLU A 33 0.62 23.23 -7.00
N ASN A 34 -0.58 23.32 -7.56
CA ASN A 34 -1.66 24.10 -6.97
C ASN A 34 -2.30 23.42 -5.78
N LEU A 35 -2.45 22.09 -5.80
CA LEU A 35 -3.07 21.32 -4.72
C LEU A 35 -2.17 21.21 -3.50
N ALA A 36 -0.88 20.96 -3.69
CA ALA A 36 0.10 20.74 -2.62
C ALA A 36 0.93 21.98 -2.24
N GLY A 37 0.89 23.02 -3.07
CA GLY A 37 1.73 24.21 -2.94
C GLY A 37 3.06 24.06 -3.68
N LYS A 38 3.63 25.21 -4.08
CA LYS A 38 4.93 25.25 -4.76
C LYS A 38 6.02 24.70 -3.84
N GLY A 39 6.75 23.69 -4.33
CA GLY A 39 7.79 23.01 -3.56
C GLY A 39 7.36 21.75 -2.83
N ALA A 40 6.15 21.25 -3.06
CA ALA A 40 5.68 19.99 -2.51
C ALA A 40 6.62 18.82 -2.84
N ASN A 41 6.98 18.07 -1.82
CA ASN A 41 7.83 16.88 -1.94
C ASN A 41 7.17 15.84 -2.87
N LYS A 42 7.98 15.07 -3.61
CA LYS A 42 7.51 13.95 -4.45
C LYS A 42 6.61 12.96 -3.69
N LEU A 43 6.81 12.80 -2.38
CA LEU A 43 5.95 11.96 -1.54
C LEU A 43 4.52 12.51 -1.44
N MET A 44 4.33 13.81 -1.50
CA MET A 44 3.01 14.45 -1.48
C MET A 44 2.21 14.19 -2.77
N GLN A 45 2.88 13.97 -3.90
CA GLN A 45 2.24 13.59 -5.16
C GLN A 45 1.49 12.25 -5.04
N ASN A 46 2.05 11.30 -4.27
CA ASN A 46 1.39 10.02 -4.03
C ASN A 46 0.11 10.19 -3.20
N THR A 47 0.12 11.07 -2.21
CA THR A 47 -1.07 11.38 -1.39
C THR A 47 -2.18 11.97 -2.25
N VAL A 48 -1.84 12.89 -3.18
CA VAL A 48 -2.78 13.45 -4.15
C VAL A 48 -3.37 12.36 -5.05
N ALA A 49 -2.52 11.52 -5.64
CA ALA A 49 -2.97 10.48 -6.57
C ALA A 49 -3.88 9.45 -5.88
N ILE A 50 -3.54 9.03 -4.66
CA ILE A 50 -4.35 8.10 -3.87
C ILE A 50 -5.70 8.74 -3.51
N ALA A 51 -5.74 10.01 -3.11
CA ALA A 51 -6.96 10.69 -2.75
C ALA A 51 -7.95 10.79 -3.93
N VAL A 52 -7.44 11.09 -5.12
CA VAL A 52 -8.23 11.09 -6.35
C VAL A 52 -8.74 9.70 -6.69
N ALA A 53 -7.87 8.69 -6.63
CA ALA A 53 -8.26 7.30 -6.88
C ALA A 53 -9.36 6.83 -5.91
N CYS A 54 -9.23 7.13 -4.62
CA CYS A 54 -10.24 6.81 -3.62
C CYS A 54 -11.58 7.46 -3.94
N GLN A 55 -11.59 8.74 -4.32
CA GLN A 55 -12.82 9.44 -4.69
C GLN A 55 -13.46 8.80 -5.94
N LEU A 56 -12.69 8.56 -7.00
CA LEU A 56 -13.21 7.96 -8.23
C LEU A 56 -13.80 6.57 -7.99
N LEU A 57 -13.21 5.80 -7.06
CA LEU A 57 -13.66 4.46 -6.69
C LEU A 57 -14.79 4.44 -5.63
N GLY A 58 -15.24 5.60 -5.16
CA GLY A 58 -16.30 5.71 -4.17
C GLY A 58 -15.88 5.36 -2.73
N VAL A 59 -14.57 5.34 -2.45
CA VAL A 59 -14.07 5.16 -1.07
C VAL A 59 -14.30 6.45 -0.28
N GLY A 60 -15.01 6.35 0.85
CA GLY A 60 -15.28 7.51 1.71
C GLY A 60 -14.00 8.14 2.27
N PHE A 61 -13.97 9.48 2.35
CA PHE A 61 -12.78 10.21 2.81
C PHE A 61 -12.33 9.83 4.22
N SER A 62 -13.27 9.50 5.12
CA SER A 62 -12.92 9.09 6.50
C SER A 62 -12.01 7.87 6.54
N ALA A 63 -12.25 6.87 5.67
CA ALA A 63 -11.40 5.69 5.61
C ALA A 63 -9.98 6.02 5.11
N LEU A 64 -9.86 6.95 4.15
CA LEU A 64 -8.56 7.44 3.68
C LEU A 64 -7.84 8.24 4.77
N GLU A 65 -8.55 9.10 5.49
CA GLU A 65 -8.00 9.88 6.61
C GLU A 65 -7.44 8.97 7.70
N ASP A 66 -8.18 7.95 8.11
CA ASP A 66 -7.74 6.99 9.14
C ASP A 66 -6.43 6.29 8.73
N VAL A 67 -6.32 5.87 7.46
CA VAL A 67 -5.10 5.24 6.93
C VAL A 67 -3.93 6.22 6.90
N ILE A 68 -4.15 7.46 6.47
CA ILE A 68 -3.10 8.49 6.44
C ILE A 68 -2.61 8.77 7.87
N ARG A 69 -3.51 8.96 8.82
CA ARG A 69 -3.14 9.18 10.22
C ARG A 69 -2.36 7.99 10.78
N PHE A 70 -2.84 6.78 10.59
CA PHE A 70 -2.13 5.57 11.02
C PHE A 70 -0.71 5.48 10.44
N GLN A 71 -0.54 5.81 9.16
CA GLN A 71 0.74 5.68 8.46
C GLN A 71 1.77 6.75 8.87
N PHE A 72 1.33 7.96 9.16
CA PHE A 72 2.22 9.11 9.34
C PHE A 72 2.35 9.58 10.80
N SER A 73 1.38 9.34 11.69
CA SER A 73 1.44 9.77 13.09
C SER A 73 2.63 9.16 13.86
N ALA A 74 3.06 7.96 13.50
CA ALA A 74 4.25 7.34 14.05
C ALA A 74 5.56 8.12 13.76
N LYS A 75 5.56 8.99 12.74
CA LYS A 75 6.69 9.86 12.38
C LYS A 75 6.52 11.27 12.96
N SER A 76 5.39 11.90 12.73
CA SER A 76 5.03 13.22 13.22
C SER A 76 3.53 13.45 13.05
N GLU A 77 2.88 13.97 14.07
CA GLU A 77 1.45 14.37 14.01
C GLU A 77 1.23 15.53 13.03
N GLU A 78 2.18 16.45 12.94
CA GLU A 78 2.13 17.57 11.99
C GLU A 78 2.17 17.05 10.54
N LEU A 79 3.04 16.06 10.26
CA LEU A 79 3.14 15.43 8.95
C LEU A 79 1.86 14.68 8.59
N ALA A 80 1.25 14.00 9.55
CA ALA A 80 -0.04 13.34 9.37
C ALA A 80 -1.14 14.36 9.03
N ALA A 81 -1.25 15.44 9.80
CA ALA A 81 -2.24 16.49 9.58
C ALA A 81 -2.06 17.18 8.21
N GLU A 82 -0.82 17.44 7.79
CA GLU A 82 -0.53 18.03 6.48
C GLU A 82 -0.94 17.09 5.33
N ASN A 83 -0.63 15.78 5.43
CA ASN A 83 -1.06 14.81 4.43
C ASN A 83 -2.58 14.64 4.37
N VAL A 84 -3.27 14.67 5.51
CA VAL A 84 -4.74 14.66 5.57
C VAL A 84 -5.33 15.89 4.86
N ARG A 85 -4.81 17.10 5.16
CA ARG A 85 -5.25 18.34 4.52
C ARG A 85 -5.06 18.28 3.00
N LEU A 86 -3.91 17.79 2.55
CA LEU A 86 -3.61 17.64 1.14
C LEU A 86 -4.52 16.61 0.46
N ALA A 87 -4.70 15.46 1.09
CA ALA A 87 -5.62 14.43 0.61
C ALA A 87 -7.05 14.94 0.48
N LYS A 88 -7.51 15.72 1.48
CA LYS A 88 -8.86 16.33 1.45
C LYS A 88 -9.02 17.29 0.29
N SER A 89 -8.04 18.17 0.07
CA SER A 89 -8.04 19.10 -1.06
C SER A 89 -8.12 18.37 -2.41
N ALA A 90 -7.32 17.32 -2.58
CA ALA A 90 -7.30 16.54 -3.81
C ALA A 90 -8.59 15.72 -4.01
N TYR A 91 -9.15 15.18 -2.92
CA TYR A 91 -10.41 14.43 -2.93
C TYR A 91 -11.58 15.33 -3.36
N ASP A 92 -11.67 16.53 -2.77
CA ASP A 92 -12.74 17.49 -3.07
C ASP A 92 -12.60 18.06 -4.48
N TYR A 93 -11.36 18.31 -4.92
CA TYR A 93 -11.08 18.69 -6.31
C TYR A 93 -11.58 17.61 -7.28
N SER A 94 -11.26 16.34 -7.00
CA SER A 94 -11.71 15.21 -7.81
C SER A 94 -13.23 15.11 -7.87
N ALA A 95 -13.89 15.23 -6.74
CA ALA A 95 -15.36 15.17 -6.64
C ALA A 95 -16.06 16.27 -7.44
N SER A 96 -15.40 17.44 -7.56
CA SER A 96 -15.95 18.59 -8.28
C SER A 96 -15.68 18.57 -9.79
N ASN A 97 -14.66 17.84 -10.24
CA ASN A 97 -14.15 17.94 -11.61
C ASN A 97 -14.27 16.63 -12.42
N PHE A 98 -14.38 15.47 -11.75
CA PHE A 98 -14.36 14.18 -12.44
C PHE A 98 -15.59 13.34 -12.10
N GLN A 99 -15.98 12.53 -13.06
CA GLN A 99 -17.03 11.54 -12.85
C GLN A 99 -16.46 10.33 -12.10
N THR A 100 -17.24 9.77 -11.18
CA THR A 100 -16.89 8.54 -10.50
C THR A 100 -16.78 7.38 -11.48
N ALA A 101 -15.89 6.44 -11.22
CA ALA A 101 -15.74 5.24 -12.02
C ALA A 101 -17.06 4.43 -12.04
N ALA A 102 -17.34 3.79 -13.15
CA ALA A 102 -18.52 2.93 -13.30
C ALA A 102 -18.50 1.77 -12.28
N GLN A 103 -17.31 1.25 -11.98
CA GLN A 103 -17.11 0.22 -10.97
C GLN A 103 -16.61 0.84 -9.68
N GLN A 104 -17.50 0.89 -8.69
CA GLN A 104 -17.18 1.44 -7.37
C GLN A 104 -16.78 0.33 -6.38
N MET A 105 -15.94 0.70 -5.41
CA MET A 105 -15.63 -0.18 -4.29
C MET A 105 -16.89 -0.36 -3.43
N PRO A 106 -17.24 -1.61 -3.05
CA PRO A 106 -18.36 -1.83 -2.16
C PRO A 106 -18.13 -1.11 -0.82
N SER A 107 -19.14 -0.34 -0.40
CA SER A 107 -19.12 0.35 0.88
C SER A 107 -19.80 -0.50 1.95
N GLY A 108 -19.22 -0.53 3.14
CA GLY A 108 -19.74 -1.29 4.27
C GLY A 108 -19.24 -2.75 4.30
N GLY A 109 -19.60 -3.45 5.35
CA GLY A 109 -19.17 -4.82 5.61
C GLY A 109 -18.35 -4.93 6.91
N LYS A 110 -17.99 -6.15 7.27
CA LYS A 110 -17.10 -6.38 8.42
C LYS A 110 -15.66 -6.06 8.03
N PRO A 111 -14.87 -5.40 8.90
CA PRO A 111 -13.45 -5.22 8.67
C PRO A 111 -12.77 -6.58 8.42
N LEU A 112 -12.02 -6.68 7.34
CA LEU A 112 -11.23 -7.85 6.99
C LEU A 112 -9.75 -7.51 7.17
N ALA A 113 -9.00 -8.47 7.73
CA ALA A 113 -7.55 -8.36 7.77
C ALA A 113 -6.97 -8.69 6.39
N VAL A 114 -6.03 -7.88 5.95
CA VAL A 114 -5.26 -8.13 4.73
C VAL A 114 -3.93 -8.76 5.13
N TRP A 115 -3.69 -9.98 4.65
CA TRP A 115 -2.47 -10.72 4.90
C TRP A 115 -1.69 -10.93 3.60
N ARG A 116 -0.38 -10.77 3.67
CA ARG A 116 0.49 -11.22 2.59
C ARG A 116 0.70 -12.73 2.70
N GLY A 117 0.87 -13.41 1.57
CA GLY A 117 1.06 -14.86 1.55
C GLY A 117 2.20 -15.35 2.46
N ASN A 118 3.35 -14.65 2.47
CA ASN A 118 4.48 -15.00 3.34
C ASN A 118 4.15 -14.85 4.83
N GLU A 119 3.40 -13.82 5.21
CA GLU A 119 2.97 -13.59 6.59
C GLU A 119 1.97 -14.65 7.03
N ALA A 120 0.99 -14.96 6.18
CA ALA A 120 0.01 -16.01 6.43
C ALA A 120 0.67 -17.39 6.58
N PHE A 121 1.65 -17.71 5.73
CA PHE A 121 2.43 -18.94 5.81
C PHE A 121 3.21 -19.03 7.13
N ALA A 122 3.93 -17.95 7.49
CA ALA A 122 4.70 -17.87 8.72
C ALA A 122 3.81 -18.04 9.97
N MET A 123 2.66 -17.37 10.00
CA MET A 123 1.68 -17.46 11.08
C MET A 123 1.11 -18.88 11.20
N ALA A 124 0.78 -19.52 10.06
CA ALA A 124 0.28 -20.88 10.06
C ALA A 124 1.33 -21.88 10.57
N ALA A 125 2.60 -21.73 10.17
CA ALA A 125 3.70 -22.55 10.66
C ALA A 125 3.91 -22.37 12.18
N ALA A 126 3.85 -21.15 12.68
CA ALA A 126 3.90 -20.87 14.12
C ALA A 126 2.74 -21.51 14.87
N GLY A 127 1.52 -21.39 14.33
CA GLY A 127 0.30 -22.02 14.87
C GLY A 127 0.34 -23.55 14.84
N ALA A 128 1.04 -24.15 13.87
CA ALA A 128 1.30 -25.58 13.81
C ALA A 128 2.36 -26.08 14.80
N GLY A 129 2.99 -25.17 15.56
CA GLY A 129 3.92 -25.53 16.63
C GLY A 129 5.39 -25.52 16.24
N VAL A 130 5.78 -24.89 15.12
CA VAL A 130 7.18 -24.71 14.74
C VAL A 130 7.91 -23.94 15.85
N LYS A 131 9.02 -24.51 16.33
CA LYS A 131 9.86 -23.91 17.38
C LYS A 131 11.23 -23.50 16.88
N PHE A 132 11.67 -24.00 15.75
CA PHE A 132 12.91 -23.64 15.11
C PHE A 132 12.65 -23.31 13.63
N TYR A 133 13.17 -22.19 13.19
CA TYR A 133 13.10 -21.75 11.79
C TYR A 133 14.47 -21.26 11.34
N CYS A 134 14.98 -21.80 10.27
CA CYS A 134 16.19 -21.29 9.63
C CYS A 134 15.97 -21.08 8.14
N ALA A 135 16.57 -20.03 7.61
CA ALA A 135 16.44 -19.68 6.20
C ALA A 135 17.65 -18.93 5.67
N TYR A 136 17.95 -19.15 4.40
CA TYR A 136 18.76 -18.26 3.59
C TYR A 136 17.85 -17.17 3.01
N PRO A 137 18.21 -15.87 3.12
CA PRO A 137 17.38 -14.78 2.61
C PRO A 137 17.32 -14.78 1.09
N MET A 138 16.23 -15.23 0.53
CA MET A 138 16.03 -15.32 -0.91
C MET A 138 14.63 -14.80 -1.28
N SER A 139 14.57 -13.94 -2.30
CA SER A 139 13.29 -13.48 -2.86
C SER A 139 12.61 -14.63 -3.60
N PRO A 140 11.30 -14.86 -3.40
CA PRO A 140 10.32 -14.04 -2.67
C PRO A 140 10.06 -14.48 -1.22
N SER A 141 10.78 -15.47 -0.67
CA SER A 141 10.49 -16.09 0.64
C SER A 141 11.01 -15.30 1.86
N THR A 142 11.85 -14.28 1.65
CA THR A 142 12.43 -13.46 2.73
C THR A 142 11.37 -12.85 3.67
N GLY A 143 10.15 -12.60 3.18
CA GLY A 143 9.05 -12.13 4.01
C GLY A 143 8.66 -13.09 5.13
N ILE A 144 8.83 -14.41 4.94
CA ILE A 144 8.62 -15.42 5.98
C ILE A 144 9.67 -15.23 7.09
N LEU A 145 10.94 -15.12 6.70
CA LEU A 145 12.06 -14.91 7.65
C LEU A 145 11.86 -13.63 8.47
N HIS A 146 11.48 -12.53 7.83
CA HIS A 146 11.23 -11.27 8.51
C HIS A 146 10.09 -11.37 9.51
N TRP A 147 8.97 -12.01 9.13
CA TRP A 147 7.84 -12.18 10.03
C TRP A 147 8.19 -13.08 11.22
N MET A 148 8.86 -14.20 10.97
CA MET A 148 9.32 -15.13 12.02
C MET A 148 10.29 -14.43 12.98
N ALA A 149 11.25 -13.65 12.48
CA ALA A 149 12.20 -12.93 13.32
C ALA A 149 11.52 -11.85 14.17
N ALA A 150 10.57 -11.10 13.60
CA ALA A 150 9.84 -10.06 14.32
C ALA A 150 9.00 -10.62 15.48
N ASN A 151 8.44 -11.82 15.32
CA ASN A 151 7.55 -12.45 16.30
C ASN A 151 8.25 -13.57 17.14
N ALA A 152 9.54 -13.79 16.91
CA ALA A 152 10.31 -14.90 17.49
C ALA A 152 10.20 -14.98 19.00
N ARG A 153 10.35 -13.83 19.68
CA ARG A 153 10.33 -13.74 21.15
C ARG A 153 8.96 -14.04 21.73
N GLU A 154 7.92 -13.48 21.14
CA GLU A 154 6.53 -13.64 21.61
C GLU A 154 6.05 -15.07 21.44
N LEU A 155 6.39 -15.70 20.31
CA LEU A 155 5.94 -17.05 19.96
C LEU A 155 6.88 -18.15 20.48
N GLY A 156 8.01 -17.79 21.10
CA GLY A 156 9.01 -18.73 21.58
C GLY A 156 9.63 -19.57 20.45
N ILE A 157 9.90 -18.94 19.31
CA ILE A 157 10.49 -19.55 18.12
C ILE A 157 11.95 -19.11 18.01
N MET A 158 12.86 -20.05 17.84
CA MET A 158 14.25 -19.76 17.52
C MET A 158 14.37 -19.53 16.01
N VAL A 159 14.85 -18.34 15.60
CA VAL A 159 15.03 -17.97 14.20
C VAL A 159 16.51 -17.79 13.91
N ARG A 160 17.00 -18.40 12.82
CA ARG A 160 18.39 -18.30 12.35
C ARG A 160 18.44 -17.97 10.86
N GLN A 161 19.22 -16.96 10.53
CA GLN A 161 19.63 -16.71 9.16
C GLN A 161 20.90 -17.52 8.87
N VAL A 162 20.97 -18.12 7.70
CA VAL A 162 22.07 -18.97 7.24
C VAL A 162 22.62 -18.41 5.92
N GLU A 163 23.87 -18.72 5.61
CA GLU A 163 24.58 -18.11 4.47
C GLU A 163 24.24 -18.76 3.11
N ASP A 164 23.74 -20.01 3.10
CA ASP A 164 23.36 -20.73 1.90
C ASP A 164 22.32 -21.82 2.18
N GLU A 165 21.78 -22.42 1.11
CA GLU A 165 20.74 -23.45 1.17
C GLU A 165 21.25 -24.75 1.81
N ILE A 166 22.51 -25.11 1.60
CA ILE A 166 23.12 -26.33 2.18
C ILE A 166 23.20 -26.15 3.70
N GLY A 167 23.61 -24.98 4.15
CA GLY A 167 23.62 -24.63 5.57
C GLY A 167 22.24 -24.67 6.21
N VAL A 168 21.18 -24.26 5.49
CA VAL A 168 19.79 -24.37 5.96
C VAL A 168 19.42 -25.84 6.19
N ILE A 169 19.70 -26.71 5.22
CA ILE A 169 19.37 -28.13 5.32
C ILE A 169 20.14 -28.77 6.49
N CYS A 170 21.45 -28.53 6.57
CA CYS A 170 22.30 -29.09 7.63
C CYS A 170 21.82 -28.61 9.02
N MET A 171 21.48 -27.34 9.17
CA MET A 171 20.99 -26.78 10.41
C MET A 171 19.62 -27.33 10.81
N THR A 172 18.73 -27.51 9.83
CA THR A 172 17.39 -28.11 10.07
C THR A 172 17.51 -29.56 10.54
N VAL A 173 18.34 -30.36 9.86
CA VAL A 173 18.59 -31.77 10.25
C VAL A 173 19.25 -31.88 11.62
N GLY A 174 20.18 -30.96 11.92
CA GLY A 174 20.85 -30.93 13.23
C GLY A 174 19.96 -30.44 14.38
N ALA A 175 18.84 -29.78 14.09
CA ALA A 175 17.88 -29.30 15.09
C ALA A 175 16.71 -30.28 15.33
N ALA A 176 16.51 -31.27 14.45
CA ALA A 176 15.50 -32.31 14.56
C ALA A 176 15.95 -33.45 15.46
#